data_2ef4ffbebcbe8f4f8b494230def2c52a
#
_entry.id   2ef4ffbebcbe8f4f8b494230def2c52a
#
_cell.length_a   1.000
_cell.length_b   1.000
_cell.length_c   1.000
_cell.angle_alpha   90.00
_cell.angle_beta   90.00
_cell.angle_gamma   90.00
#
_symmetry.space_group_name_H-M   'P 1'
#
loop_
_entity.id
_entity.type
_entity.pdbx_description
1 polymer ?
#
loop_
_entity_poly.entity_id
_entity_poly.type
_entity_poly.pdbx_seq_one_letter_code
_entity_poly.pdbx_strand_id
1 'polypeptide(L)'
;MTRNNLLKFNRRYLTATLLAIISTGLQAQQNPRPRLVISIVINQMTSESLERYTGAFEEGGFNRLIGNGKVFTTATMAFAPVDAASAITSIYTGTTPYYNGIANEQWLDRSTLKIISCVDDSKYKGVGTHAGGSASNVLSSMVGDELKVATENRGKLYSIAYKREAAILSACHYADCAFWIDGMTSRWCTSTYYLEGLPNWLPDIGTQEHTTNISERNYLVANAAISCIANFSLGKDDDSDILALTFDVSDELETYKGLDKDISRIVKMATNAVGEEKLLVITTGTGLFPPQDIDYARLRIPHGTYYINRSAKLLELYLNALYGKGKYIEGCVNNQIYLNTEIAGQKKIDIDEMLSKSQSFLLESSGVSNVYTRNQLMKETSDMLAAIRSSFNSNTSGDLTIITQPGWKIINEETRQETRTHTASATFPIIIWGAGTKPGRLESHVTAERISPTISKAIRIRAPNACVATPLM
;
A
#
# COMPACT_ATOMS: atom_id res chain seq x y z
N MET A 1 -55.74 13.84 -56.89
CA MET A 1 -55.48 13.00 -55.64
C MET A 1 -54.07 12.41 -55.63
N THR A 2 -53.00 13.13 -55.90
CA THR A 2 -51.68 12.47 -56.07
C THR A 2 -50.46 13.29 -55.59
N ARG A 3 -50.64 14.52 -55.12
CA ARG A 3 -49.48 15.32 -54.75
C ARG A 3 -49.22 15.35 -53.22
N ASN A 4 -50.21 15.06 -52.38
CA ASN A 4 -50.10 15.07 -50.94
C ASN A 4 -49.56 13.75 -50.32
N ASN A 5 -49.58 12.64 -51.05
CA ASN A 5 -49.12 11.36 -50.56
C ASN A 5 -47.58 11.18 -50.69
N LEU A 6 -46.97 11.81 -51.71
CA LEU A 6 -45.53 11.78 -51.93
C LEU A 6 -44.75 12.59 -50.86
N LEU A 7 -45.31 13.70 -50.42
CA LEU A 7 -44.69 14.52 -49.34
C LEU A 7 -44.77 13.87 -47.96
N LYS A 8 -45.81 13.08 -47.70
CA LYS A 8 -45.94 12.33 -46.43
C LYS A 8 -44.99 11.10 -46.39
N PHE A 9 -44.70 10.49 -47.54
CA PHE A 9 -43.79 9.35 -47.65
C PHE A 9 -42.34 9.79 -47.43
N ASN A 10 -41.90 10.87 -48.05
CA ASN A 10 -40.55 11.43 -47.86
C ASN A 10 -40.27 11.91 -46.42
N ARG A 11 -41.27 12.43 -45.72
CA ARG A 11 -41.11 12.92 -44.33
C ARG A 11 -40.92 11.77 -43.34
N ARG A 12 -41.54 10.61 -43.60
CA ARG A 12 -41.35 9.39 -42.74
C ARG A 12 -39.99 8.75 -42.95
N TYR A 13 -39.45 8.77 -44.18
CA TYR A 13 -38.08 8.28 -44.44
C TYR A 13 -37.01 9.24 -43.89
N LEU A 14 -37.23 10.55 -43.99
CA LEU A 14 -36.30 11.54 -43.39
C LEU A 14 -36.24 11.43 -41.87
N THR A 15 -37.38 11.25 -41.20
CA THR A 15 -37.39 11.05 -39.72
C THR A 15 -36.80 9.69 -39.32
N ALA A 16 -37.01 8.62 -40.06
CA ALA A 16 -36.40 7.32 -39.80
C ALA A 16 -34.89 7.35 -40.02
N THR A 17 -34.40 8.05 -41.06
CA THR A 17 -32.96 8.20 -41.32
C THR A 17 -32.30 9.09 -40.29
N LEU A 18 -32.95 10.15 -39.82
CA LEU A 18 -32.45 11.00 -38.72
C LEU A 18 -32.39 10.25 -37.41
N LEU A 19 -33.37 9.42 -37.06
CA LEU A 19 -33.36 8.57 -35.86
C LEU A 19 -32.27 7.48 -35.94
N ALA A 20 -32.02 6.90 -37.14
CA ALA A 20 -30.95 5.93 -37.36
C ALA A 20 -29.56 6.58 -37.23
N ILE A 21 -29.36 7.82 -37.67
CA ILE A 21 -28.09 8.57 -37.52
C ILE A 21 -27.87 8.99 -36.03
N ILE A 22 -28.93 9.33 -35.29
CA ILE A 22 -28.85 9.65 -33.89
C ILE A 22 -28.55 8.39 -33.06
N SER A 23 -29.07 7.23 -33.39
CA SER A 23 -28.78 5.97 -32.68
C SER A 23 -27.36 5.45 -32.93
N THR A 24 -26.70 5.78 -34.03
CA THR A 24 -25.29 5.44 -34.27
C THR A 24 -24.31 6.43 -33.62
N GLY A 25 -24.76 7.67 -33.31
CA GLY A 25 -23.94 8.69 -32.63
C GLY A 25 -23.89 8.59 -31.11
N LEU A 26 -24.75 7.76 -30.51
CA LEU A 26 -24.85 7.57 -29.04
C LEU A 26 -24.18 6.28 -28.52
N GLN A 27 -23.29 5.67 -29.29
CA GLN A 27 -22.31 4.80 -28.68
C GLN A 27 -21.37 5.71 -27.91
N ALA A 28 -21.71 5.97 -26.63
CA ALA A 28 -20.76 6.51 -25.69
C ALA A 28 -19.47 5.71 -25.87
N GLN A 29 -18.40 6.39 -26.29
CA GLN A 29 -17.10 5.78 -26.52
C GLN A 29 -16.63 5.24 -25.17
N GLN A 30 -17.11 4.03 -24.82
CA GLN A 30 -16.68 3.37 -23.60
C GLN A 30 -15.20 3.06 -23.79
N ASN A 31 -14.37 3.61 -22.91
CA ASN A 31 -12.97 3.23 -22.87
C ASN A 31 -12.86 1.70 -22.88
N PRO A 32 -11.95 1.12 -23.68
CA PRO A 32 -11.79 -0.32 -23.73
C PRO A 32 -11.49 -0.84 -22.32
N ARG A 33 -12.15 -1.92 -21.93
CA ARG A 33 -11.87 -2.60 -20.68
C ARG A 33 -10.45 -3.16 -20.75
N PRO A 34 -9.54 -2.81 -19.82
CA PRO A 34 -8.20 -3.37 -19.82
C PRO A 34 -8.27 -4.88 -19.54
N ARG A 35 -7.47 -5.64 -20.31
CA ARG A 35 -7.29 -7.08 -20.09
C ARG A 35 -6.15 -7.37 -19.12
N LEU A 36 -5.18 -6.46 -19.04
CA LEU A 36 -4.08 -6.54 -18.08
C LEU A 36 -3.97 -5.22 -17.33
N VAL A 37 -3.99 -5.29 -16.01
CA VAL A 37 -3.68 -4.18 -15.10
C VAL A 37 -2.33 -4.48 -14.44
N ILE A 38 -1.39 -3.57 -14.58
CA ILE A 38 -0.12 -3.61 -13.82
C ILE A 38 -0.16 -2.50 -12.78
N SER A 39 -0.21 -2.89 -11.52
CA SER A 39 -0.14 -1.97 -10.37
C SER A 39 1.28 -1.95 -9.85
N ILE A 40 1.95 -0.80 -9.94
CA ILE A 40 3.33 -0.59 -9.51
C ILE A 40 3.33 0.31 -8.30
N VAL A 41 3.69 -0.23 -7.15
CA VAL A 41 3.88 0.52 -5.90
C VAL A 41 5.37 0.69 -5.65
N ILE A 42 5.81 1.92 -5.41
CA ILE A 42 7.24 2.24 -5.23
C ILE A 42 7.43 2.86 -3.85
N ASN A 43 8.06 2.11 -2.94
CA ASN A 43 8.37 2.61 -1.61
C ASN A 43 9.33 3.79 -1.67
N GLN A 44 9.08 4.80 -0.85
CA GLN A 44 9.89 6.01 -0.70
C GLN A 44 9.98 6.89 -1.96
N MET A 45 9.19 6.61 -3.01
CA MET A 45 9.07 7.51 -4.15
C MET A 45 8.29 8.75 -3.76
N THR A 46 8.90 9.92 -3.95
CA THR A 46 8.25 11.23 -3.76
C THR A 46 8.05 11.95 -5.08
N SER A 47 7.11 12.89 -5.13
CA SER A 47 6.92 13.75 -6.29
C SER A 47 8.15 14.61 -6.55
N GLU A 48 8.78 15.10 -5.49
CA GLU A 48 10.00 15.92 -5.58
C GLU A 48 11.15 15.13 -6.22
N SER A 49 11.45 13.92 -5.73
CA SER A 49 12.55 13.12 -6.28
C SER A 49 12.27 12.68 -7.72
N LEU A 50 11.03 12.28 -8.04
CA LEU A 50 10.68 11.93 -9.41
C LEU A 50 10.86 13.12 -10.37
N GLU A 51 10.42 14.30 -9.98
CA GLU A 51 10.56 15.52 -10.79
C GLU A 51 12.02 15.95 -10.95
N ARG A 52 12.80 15.88 -9.87
CA ARG A 52 14.25 16.16 -9.87
C ARG A 52 15.00 15.29 -10.87
N TYR A 53 14.63 14.04 -11.03
CA TYR A 53 15.35 13.06 -11.86
C TYR A 53 14.75 12.84 -13.25
N THR A 54 13.62 13.46 -13.58
CA THR A 54 12.91 13.29 -14.87
C THR A 54 13.81 13.46 -16.09
N GLY A 55 14.76 14.41 -16.06
CA GLY A 55 15.70 14.66 -17.18
C GLY A 55 16.72 13.53 -17.41
N ALA A 56 16.83 12.56 -16.51
CA ALA A 56 17.75 11.44 -16.61
C ALA A 56 17.07 10.12 -17.02
N PHE A 57 15.75 10.12 -17.20
CA PHE A 57 14.96 8.93 -17.57
C PHE A 57 14.98 8.67 -19.07
N GLU A 58 14.89 7.39 -19.43
CA GLU A 58 14.75 6.95 -20.81
C GLU A 58 13.31 7.18 -21.33
N GLU A 59 13.14 7.21 -22.65
CA GLU A 59 11.81 7.43 -23.26
C GLU A 59 10.78 6.33 -22.95
N GLY A 60 11.23 5.11 -22.68
CA GLY A 60 10.37 3.93 -22.53
C GLY A 60 9.82 3.68 -21.12
N GLY A 61 10.39 4.31 -20.09
CA GLY A 61 10.06 4.13 -18.69
C GLY A 61 9.13 5.21 -18.14
N PHE A 62 9.55 5.88 -17.08
CA PHE A 62 8.77 6.96 -16.46
C PHE A 62 8.38 8.06 -17.44
N ASN A 63 9.26 8.44 -18.37
CA ASN A 63 8.95 9.48 -19.34
C ASN A 63 7.76 9.09 -20.24
N ARG A 64 7.64 7.81 -20.65
CA ARG A 64 6.47 7.32 -21.38
C ARG A 64 5.19 7.40 -20.54
N LEU A 65 5.25 6.94 -19.29
CA LEU A 65 4.11 6.93 -18.39
C LEU A 65 3.64 8.34 -18.04
N ILE A 66 4.58 9.25 -17.76
CA ILE A 66 4.30 10.65 -17.40
C ILE A 66 3.80 11.44 -18.63
N GLY A 67 4.47 11.29 -19.77
CA GLY A 67 4.16 12.06 -20.98
C GLY A 67 2.84 11.70 -21.64
N ASN A 68 2.45 10.41 -21.57
CA ASN A 68 1.24 9.89 -22.22
C ASN A 68 0.16 9.45 -21.23
N GLY A 69 0.39 9.60 -19.93
CA GLY A 69 -0.54 9.22 -18.87
C GLY A 69 -1.24 10.40 -18.20
N LYS A 70 -2.15 10.07 -17.31
CA LYS A 70 -2.78 11.01 -16.38
C LYS A 70 -2.00 11.01 -15.08
N VAL A 71 -1.44 12.14 -14.71
CA VAL A 71 -0.53 12.30 -13.57
C VAL A 71 -1.14 13.21 -12.51
N PHE A 72 -1.31 12.68 -11.30
CA PHE A 72 -1.63 13.45 -10.10
C PHE A 72 -0.32 13.66 -9.34
N THR A 73 0.10 14.91 -9.17
CA THR A 73 1.43 15.23 -8.62
C THR A 73 1.46 15.37 -7.10
N THR A 74 0.31 15.53 -6.46
CA THR A 74 0.21 15.83 -5.02
C THR A 74 -0.66 14.80 -4.30
N ALA A 75 -0.40 13.51 -4.55
CA ALA A 75 -1.06 12.46 -3.79
C ALA A 75 -0.42 12.29 -2.39
N THR A 76 -1.24 11.88 -1.42
CA THR A 76 -0.80 11.51 -0.06
C THR A 76 -1.59 10.28 0.41
N MET A 77 -1.19 9.70 1.55
CA MET A 77 -2.08 8.80 2.30
C MET A 77 -3.07 9.61 3.13
N ALA A 78 -4.28 9.06 3.34
CA ALA A 78 -5.30 9.68 4.19
C ALA A 78 -5.03 9.49 5.70
N PHE A 79 -3.89 8.93 6.07
CA PHE A 79 -3.51 8.64 7.45
C PHE A 79 -2.01 8.90 7.69
N ALA A 80 -1.63 9.05 8.94
CA ALA A 80 -0.25 9.18 9.40
C ALA A 80 -0.17 8.78 10.89
N PRO A 81 0.95 8.20 11.37
CA PRO A 81 2.14 7.86 10.58
C PRO A 81 1.88 6.72 9.57
N VAL A 82 2.72 6.66 8.55
CA VAL A 82 2.64 5.68 7.46
C VAL A 82 3.80 4.70 7.59
N ASP A 83 3.53 3.41 7.37
CA ASP A 83 4.55 2.41 7.07
C ASP A 83 4.23 1.68 5.74
N ALA A 84 5.15 0.84 5.25
CA ALA A 84 4.98 0.20 3.95
C ALA A 84 3.77 -0.73 3.90
N ALA A 85 3.54 -1.51 4.97
CA ALA A 85 2.44 -2.47 5.03
C ALA A 85 1.08 -1.76 5.04
N SER A 86 0.93 -0.73 5.89
CA SER A 86 -0.30 0.05 5.97
C SER A 86 -0.60 0.81 4.68
N ALA A 87 0.43 1.35 4.01
CA ALA A 87 0.28 2.03 2.73
C ALA A 87 -0.17 1.08 1.62
N ILE A 88 0.54 -0.05 1.43
CA ILE A 88 0.23 -1.05 0.42
C ILE A 88 -1.20 -1.57 0.61
N THR A 89 -1.55 -1.96 1.84
CA THR A 89 -2.90 -2.45 2.14
C THR A 89 -3.97 -1.41 1.80
N SER A 90 -3.73 -0.14 2.14
CA SER A 90 -4.69 0.94 1.87
C SER A 90 -4.86 1.23 0.37
N ILE A 91 -3.79 1.08 -0.43
CA ILE A 91 -3.84 1.18 -1.89
C ILE A 91 -4.76 0.10 -2.49
N TYR A 92 -4.67 -1.16 -2.02
CA TYR A 92 -5.43 -2.28 -2.58
C TYR A 92 -6.82 -2.47 -1.97
N THR A 93 -7.08 -1.95 -0.75
CA THR A 93 -8.41 -1.96 -0.11
C THR A 93 -9.25 -0.73 -0.44
N GLY A 94 -8.61 0.40 -0.78
CA GLY A 94 -9.29 1.69 -0.95
C GLY A 94 -9.78 2.29 0.36
N THR A 95 -9.22 1.86 1.51
CA THR A 95 -9.59 2.36 2.84
C THR A 95 -8.37 2.43 3.76
N THR A 96 -8.52 3.06 4.92
CA THR A 96 -7.43 3.31 5.87
C THR A 96 -7.22 2.12 6.83
N PRO A 97 -6.10 2.05 7.55
CA PRO A 97 -5.83 1.06 8.59
C PRO A 97 -6.93 0.89 9.63
N TYR A 98 -7.63 1.95 9.96
CA TYR A 98 -8.77 1.92 10.89
C TYR A 98 -9.81 0.86 10.51
N TYR A 99 -10.05 0.66 9.20
CA TYR A 99 -11.01 -0.31 8.68
C TYR A 99 -10.37 -1.57 8.14
N ASN A 100 -9.17 -1.49 7.51
CA ASN A 100 -8.55 -2.66 6.90
C ASN A 100 -7.71 -3.49 7.87
N GLY A 101 -7.43 -3.01 9.08
CA GLY A 101 -6.76 -3.77 10.14
C GLY A 101 -5.22 -3.67 10.15
N ILE A 102 -4.59 -3.28 9.07
CA ILE A 102 -3.13 -3.25 8.95
C ILE A 102 -2.60 -1.86 9.33
N ALA A 103 -2.43 -1.64 10.61
CA ALA A 103 -1.92 -0.38 11.15
C ALA A 103 -0.40 -0.24 11.02
N ASN A 104 0.33 -1.35 11.09
CA ASN A 104 1.80 -1.41 11.01
C ASN A 104 2.24 -2.75 10.40
N GLU A 105 3.51 -2.83 9.99
CA GLU A 105 4.14 -4.07 9.52
C GLU A 105 4.22 -5.13 10.63
N GLN A 106 4.36 -4.68 11.89
CA GLN A 106 4.44 -5.57 13.06
C GLN A 106 3.64 -4.99 14.23
N TRP A 107 3.09 -5.87 15.06
CA TRP A 107 2.44 -5.52 16.33
C TRP A 107 2.61 -6.62 17.37
N LEU A 108 2.24 -6.31 18.62
CA LEU A 108 2.21 -7.28 19.71
C LEU A 108 0.90 -8.08 19.62
N ASP A 109 1.00 -9.38 19.40
CA ASP A 109 -0.14 -10.28 19.57
C ASP A 109 -0.42 -10.45 21.06
N ARG A 110 -1.57 -9.94 21.51
CA ARG A 110 -1.95 -9.94 22.94
C ARG A 110 -2.23 -11.35 23.49
N SER A 111 -2.51 -12.33 22.62
CA SER A 111 -2.76 -13.70 23.04
C SER A 111 -1.48 -14.46 23.36
N THR A 112 -0.43 -14.21 22.60
CA THR A 112 0.88 -14.89 22.74
C THR A 112 1.96 -14.03 23.37
N LEU A 113 1.73 -12.72 23.48
CA LEU A 113 2.68 -11.68 23.88
C LEU A 113 3.97 -11.68 23.03
N LYS A 114 3.83 -12.05 21.76
CA LYS A 114 4.92 -12.03 20.79
C LYS A 114 4.72 -10.93 19.77
N ILE A 115 5.81 -10.36 19.30
CA ILE A 115 5.79 -9.47 18.14
C ILE A 115 5.63 -10.36 16.91
N ILE A 116 4.60 -10.08 16.11
CA ILE A 116 4.28 -10.80 14.89
C ILE A 116 4.25 -9.84 13.70
N SER A 117 4.53 -10.34 12.50
CA SER A 117 4.32 -9.60 11.26
C SER A 117 2.83 -9.56 10.90
N CYS A 118 2.43 -8.50 10.22
CA CYS A 118 1.06 -8.32 9.71
C CYS A 118 0.58 -9.42 8.76
N VAL A 119 1.49 -10.23 8.22
CA VAL A 119 1.19 -11.36 7.33
C VAL A 119 1.47 -12.72 7.94
N ASP A 120 1.88 -12.77 9.23
CA ASP A 120 2.11 -14.04 9.90
C ASP A 120 0.79 -14.82 10.04
N ASP A 121 0.83 -16.07 9.59
CA ASP A 121 -0.28 -17.01 9.69
C ASP A 121 0.29 -18.41 9.94
N SER A 122 0.15 -18.90 11.17
CA SER A 122 0.71 -20.19 11.60
C SER A 122 0.10 -21.41 10.91
N LYS A 123 -1.02 -21.23 10.19
CA LYS A 123 -1.67 -22.31 9.42
C LYS A 123 -0.88 -22.68 8.16
N TYR A 124 -0.06 -21.75 7.64
CA TYR A 124 0.62 -21.89 6.36
C TYR A 124 2.14 -21.87 6.54
N LYS A 125 2.81 -22.78 5.82
CA LYS A 125 4.27 -22.90 5.85
C LYS A 125 4.91 -22.09 4.73
N GLY A 126 6.16 -21.72 4.89
CA GLY A 126 6.97 -21.17 3.81
C GLY A 126 7.34 -22.23 2.78
N VAL A 127 7.36 -21.85 1.52
CA VAL A 127 7.91 -22.63 0.40
C VAL A 127 9.17 -21.92 -0.07
N GLY A 128 10.32 -22.54 0.09
CA GLY A 128 11.63 -21.92 -0.12
C GLY A 128 12.14 -21.06 1.06
N THR A 129 11.36 -20.95 2.14
CA THR A 129 11.69 -20.22 3.36
C THR A 129 11.06 -20.89 4.57
N HIS A 130 11.48 -20.49 5.78
CA HIS A 130 10.87 -20.97 7.03
C HIS A 130 9.54 -20.26 7.35
N ALA A 131 9.38 -18.98 6.97
CA ALA A 131 8.21 -18.18 7.27
C ALA A 131 7.22 -18.18 6.09
N GLY A 132 6.06 -18.81 6.27
CA GLY A 132 4.91 -18.66 5.38
C GLY A 132 4.19 -17.34 5.64
N GLY A 133 2.90 -17.33 5.38
CA GLY A 133 2.03 -16.20 5.68
C GLY A 133 0.84 -16.12 4.72
N SER A 134 -0.09 -15.25 5.06
CA SER A 134 -1.29 -14.97 4.27
C SER A 134 -1.78 -13.52 4.49
N ALA A 135 -2.74 -13.08 3.71
CA ALA A 135 -3.42 -11.80 3.90
C ALA A 135 -4.55 -11.86 4.94
N SER A 136 -4.67 -12.93 5.73
CA SER A 136 -5.80 -13.18 6.64
C SER A 136 -6.03 -12.11 7.70
N ASN A 137 -5.01 -11.31 8.03
CA ASN A 137 -5.13 -10.20 8.97
C ASN A 137 -5.75 -8.92 8.35
N VAL A 138 -5.93 -8.87 7.03
CA VAL A 138 -6.66 -7.79 6.36
C VAL A 138 -8.16 -8.01 6.57
N LEU A 139 -8.83 -7.04 7.19
CA LEU A 139 -10.23 -7.17 7.62
C LEU A 139 -11.26 -6.82 6.53
N SER A 140 -10.83 -6.24 5.42
CA SER A 140 -11.70 -5.82 4.32
C SER A 140 -11.34 -6.52 3.02
N SER A 141 -12.30 -6.67 2.10
CA SER A 141 -11.94 -7.14 0.75
C SER A 141 -10.99 -6.16 0.05
N MET A 142 -10.26 -6.67 -0.90
CA MET A 142 -9.27 -5.95 -1.70
C MET A 142 -9.67 -6.01 -3.17
N VAL A 143 -9.09 -5.16 -4.02
CA VAL A 143 -9.46 -5.11 -5.44
C VAL A 143 -9.26 -6.44 -6.18
N GLY A 144 -8.25 -7.22 -5.78
CA GLY A 144 -8.01 -8.55 -6.32
C GLY A 144 -9.06 -9.58 -5.91
N ASP A 145 -9.61 -9.48 -4.69
CA ASP A 145 -10.69 -10.33 -4.23
C ASP A 145 -11.96 -10.07 -5.04
N GLU A 146 -12.26 -8.80 -5.28
CA GLU A 146 -13.40 -8.39 -6.10
C GLU A 146 -13.25 -8.84 -7.57
N LEU A 147 -12.02 -8.86 -8.10
CA LEU A 147 -11.72 -9.44 -9.41
C LEU A 147 -12.06 -10.93 -9.43
N LYS A 148 -11.59 -11.69 -8.44
CA LYS A 148 -11.84 -13.14 -8.35
C LYS A 148 -13.34 -13.45 -8.26
N VAL A 149 -14.07 -12.69 -7.45
CA VAL A 149 -15.54 -12.83 -7.34
C VAL A 149 -16.23 -12.50 -8.67
N ALA A 150 -15.88 -11.37 -9.30
CA ALA A 150 -16.52 -10.90 -10.53
C ALA A 150 -16.27 -11.81 -11.74
N THR A 151 -15.12 -12.50 -11.75
CA THR A 151 -14.72 -13.40 -12.84
C THR A 151 -14.91 -14.88 -12.51
N GLU A 152 -15.51 -15.23 -11.36
CA GLU A 152 -15.64 -16.62 -10.91
C GLU A 152 -14.29 -17.36 -10.92
N ASN A 153 -13.24 -16.69 -10.41
CA ASN A 153 -11.84 -17.13 -10.38
C ASN A 153 -11.12 -17.28 -11.74
N ARG A 154 -11.68 -16.82 -12.86
CA ARG A 154 -10.99 -16.87 -14.17
C ARG A 154 -9.92 -15.78 -14.31
N GLY A 155 -10.19 -14.57 -13.82
CA GLY A 155 -9.20 -13.49 -13.78
C GLY A 155 -8.01 -13.87 -12.90
N LYS A 156 -6.80 -13.68 -13.40
CA LYS A 156 -5.56 -14.03 -12.73
C LYS A 156 -5.03 -12.86 -11.91
N LEU A 157 -4.48 -13.18 -10.74
CA LEU A 157 -3.87 -12.21 -9.85
C LEU A 157 -2.54 -12.75 -9.32
N TYR A 158 -1.45 -12.06 -9.67
CA TYR A 158 -0.12 -12.36 -9.20
C TYR A 158 0.48 -11.13 -8.52
N SER A 159 1.26 -11.37 -7.47
CA SER A 159 2.02 -10.32 -6.78
C SER A 159 3.48 -10.71 -6.69
N ILE A 160 4.38 -9.76 -6.98
CA ILE A 160 5.83 -9.97 -6.94
C ILE A 160 6.47 -8.76 -6.25
N ALA A 161 7.23 -9.02 -5.18
CA ALA A 161 7.96 -7.99 -4.46
C ALA A 161 9.27 -8.58 -3.89
N TYR A 162 10.18 -7.73 -3.47
CA TYR A 162 11.37 -8.20 -2.75
C TYR A 162 11.01 -8.65 -1.32
N LYS A 163 10.15 -7.89 -0.63
CA LYS A 163 9.72 -8.16 0.75
C LYS A 163 8.46 -9.02 0.81
N ARG A 164 8.41 -9.95 1.78
CA ARG A 164 7.28 -10.84 2.04
C ARG A 164 5.97 -10.09 2.26
N GLU A 165 6.01 -9.10 3.16
CA GLU A 165 4.83 -8.32 3.53
C GLU A 165 4.24 -7.59 2.31
N ALA A 166 5.10 -6.96 1.51
CA ALA A 166 4.69 -6.28 0.29
C ALA A 166 4.06 -7.23 -0.73
N ALA A 167 4.67 -8.41 -0.95
CA ALA A 167 4.15 -9.41 -1.87
C ALA A 167 2.78 -9.93 -1.43
N ILE A 168 2.63 -10.30 -0.16
CA ILE A 168 1.38 -10.88 0.37
C ILE A 168 0.25 -9.85 0.41
N LEU A 169 0.52 -8.63 0.89
CA LEU A 169 -0.49 -7.57 0.98
C LEU A 169 -0.96 -7.06 -0.39
N SER A 170 -0.09 -7.09 -1.40
CA SER A 170 -0.49 -6.75 -2.78
C SER A 170 -1.22 -7.91 -3.49
N ALA A 171 -1.04 -9.14 -3.03
CA ALA A 171 -1.70 -10.34 -3.56
C ALA A 171 -3.17 -10.44 -3.18
N CYS A 172 -3.63 -9.71 -2.17
CA CYS A 172 -4.98 -9.86 -1.63
C CYS A 172 -5.24 -11.26 -1.02
N HIS A 173 -6.51 -11.60 -0.71
CA HIS A 173 -6.82 -12.89 -0.09
C HIS A 173 -6.84 -14.06 -1.08
N TYR A 174 -7.19 -13.82 -2.35
CA TYR A 174 -7.50 -14.90 -3.30
C TYR A 174 -6.59 -14.89 -4.53
N ALA A 175 -5.34 -14.37 -4.41
CA ALA A 175 -4.39 -14.39 -5.50
C ALA A 175 -4.02 -15.82 -5.93
N ASP A 176 -3.63 -15.97 -7.20
CA ASP A 176 -3.04 -17.20 -7.70
C ASP A 176 -1.66 -17.44 -7.10
N CYS A 177 -0.88 -16.38 -6.86
CA CYS A 177 0.33 -16.47 -6.06
C CYS A 177 0.88 -15.09 -5.64
N ALA A 178 1.64 -15.10 -4.52
CA ALA A 178 2.56 -14.06 -4.11
C ALA A 178 3.98 -14.60 -4.08
N PHE A 179 4.93 -13.93 -4.73
CA PHE A 179 6.35 -14.29 -4.74
C PHE A 179 7.19 -13.20 -4.10
N TRP A 180 8.13 -13.62 -3.28
CA TRP A 180 9.12 -12.72 -2.66
C TRP A 180 10.50 -13.37 -2.59
N ILE A 181 11.50 -12.61 -2.16
CA ILE A 181 12.84 -13.12 -1.95
C ILE A 181 13.12 -13.20 -0.45
N ASP A 182 13.49 -14.37 0.03
CA ASP A 182 13.86 -14.59 1.42
C ASP A 182 15.17 -13.86 1.76
N GLY A 183 15.12 -13.02 2.79
CA GLY A 183 16.24 -12.19 3.20
C GLY A 183 17.44 -12.98 3.75
N MET A 184 17.29 -14.24 4.13
CA MET A 184 18.37 -15.08 4.66
C MET A 184 19.01 -15.95 3.58
N THR A 185 18.20 -16.49 2.67
CA THR A 185 18.66 -17.45 1.66
C THR A 185 18.86 -16.82 0.29
N SER A 186 18.41 -15.58 0.07
CA SER A 186 18.39 -14.90 -1.23
C SER A 186 17.70 -15.72 -2.33
N ARG A 187 16.66 -16.49 -1.99
CA ARG A 187 15.92 -17.35 -2.94
C ARG A 187 14.48 -16.89 -3.07
N TRP A 188 13.88 -17.17 -4.21
CA TRP A 188 12.44 -17.02 -4.39
C TRP A 188 11.68 -17.88 -3.40
N CYS A 189 10.59 -17.30 -2.89
CA CYS A 189 9.74 -17.91 -1.89
C CYS A 189 8.27 -17.63 -2.16
N THR A 190 7.44 -18.48 -1.60
CA THR A 190 6.00 -18.28 -1.49
C THR A 190 5.50 -18.91 -0.19
N SER A 191 4.19 -19.00 0.00
CA SER A 191 3.54 -19.65 1.12
C SER A 191 2.66 -20.82 0.62
N THR A 192 2.50 -21.85 1.44
CA THR A 192 1.52 -22.92 1.17
C THR A 192 0.08 -22.41 1.15
N TYR A 193 -0.16 -21.13 1.51
CA TYR A 193 -1.42 -20.45 1.26
C TYR A 193 -1.73 -20.34 -0.23
N TYR A 194 -0.71 -20.18 -1.06
CA TYR A 194 -0.82 -20.02 -2.51
C TYR A 194 -0.43 -21.29 -3.26
N LEU A 195 0.77 -21.81 -3.03
CA LEU A 195 1.34 -22.93 -3.78
C LEU A 195 2.12 -23.87 -2.86
N GLU A 196 2.07 -25.17 -3.15
CA GLU A 196 2.86 -26.20 -2.46
C GLU A 196 4.32 -26.27 -2.94
N GLY A 197 4.67 -25.65 -4.05
CA GLY A 197 6.00 -25.63 -4.62
C GLY A 197 6.27 -24.44 -5.53
N LEU A 198 7.52 -24.05 -5.65
CA LEU A 198 7.92 -22.95 -6.54
C LEU A 198 7.84 -23.39 -8.01
N PRO A 199 7.31 -22.57 -8.90
CA PRO A 199 7.26 -22.87 -10.32
C PRO A 199 8.63 -22.68 -11.00
N ASN A 200 8.92 -23.51 -12.01
CA ASN A 200 10.21 -23.52 -12.72
C ASN A 200 10.45 -22.29 -13.60
N TRP A 201 9.44 -21.45 -13.82
CA TRP A 201 9.59 -20.22 -14.62
C TRP A 201 10.18 -19.04 -13.85
N LEU A 202 10.26 -19.11 -12.53
CA LEU A 202 10.92 -18.08 -11.74
C LEU A 202 12.38 -17.97 -12.17
N PRO A 203 12.88 -16.74 -12.43
CA PRO A 203 14.25 -16.56 -12.87
C PRO A 203 15.23 -17.03 -11.80
N ASP A 204 16.32 -17.63 -12.24
CA ASP A 204 17.41 -18.00 -11.35
C ASP A 204 18.04 -16.73 -10.77
N ILE A 205 18.20 -16.68 -9.45
CA ILE A 205 18.85 -15.57 -8.75
C ILE A 205 20.38 -15.76 -8.73
N GLY A 206 20.86 -16.99 -9.07
CA GLY A 206 22.26 -17.35 -8.96
C GLY A 206 22.71 -17.58 -7.52
N THR A 207 24.02 -17.59 -7.31
CA THR A 207 24.66 -17.79 -5.99
C THR A 207 25.01 -16.47 -5.30
N GLN A 208 24.37 -15.36 -5.67
CA GLN A 208 24.67 -14.08 -5.07
C GLN A 208 24.28 -14.08 -3.58
N GLU A 209 25.24 -13.70 -2.74
CA GLU A 209 25.01 -13.37 -1.35
C GLU A 209 24.02 -12.19 -1.27
N HIS A 210 23.36 -12.04 -0.13
CA HIS A 210 22.33 -10.99 0.13
C HIS A 210 22.62 -9.66 -0.56
N THR A 211 21.89 -9.34 -1.62
CA THR A 211 22.06 -8.03 -2.20
C THR A 211 21.41 -6.95 -1.33
N THR A 212 22.23 -6.02 -0.89
CA THR A 212 21.78 -4.78 -0.22
C THR A 212 21.44 -3.70 -1.24
N ASN A 213 21.83 -3.89 -2.51
CA ASN A 213 21.62 -2.93 -3.59
C ASN A 213 20.15 -2.91 -4.04
N ILE A 214 19.52 -1.76 -3.91
CA ILE A 214 18.10 -1.55 -4.26
C ILE A 214 17.87 -1.84 -5.75
N SER A 215 18.76 -1.39 -6.65
CA SER A 215 18.62 -1.59 -8.09
C SER A 215 18.68 -3.07 -8.49
N GLU A 216 19.52 -3.86 -7.83
CA GLU A 216 19.57 -5.31 -8.05
C GLU A 216 18.29 -6.00 -7.59
N ARG A 217 17.76 -5.61 -6.42
CA ARG A 217 16.48 -6.13 -5.92
C ARG A 217 15.35 -5.82 -6.90
N ASN A 218 15.26 -4.60 -7.37
CA ASN A 218 14.27 -4.18 -8.36
C ASN A 218 14.41 -4.97 -9.67
N TYR A 219 15.63 -5.18 -10.15
CA TYR A 219 15.91 -5.97 -11.35
C TYR A 219 15.40 -7.42 -11.23
N LEU A 220 15.56 -8.06 -10.06
CA LEU A 220 15.05 -9.42 -9.81
C LEU A 220 13.51 -9.45 -9.89
N VAL A 221 12.83 -8.50 -9.23
CA VAL A 221 11.37 -8.36 -9.29
C VAL A 221 10.89 -8.12 -10.72
N ALA A 222 11.57 -7.25 -11.48
CA ALA A 222 11.24 -6.96 -12.87
C ALA A 222 11.39 -8.17 -13.79
N ASN A 223 12.45 -8.97 -13.62
CA ASN A 223 12.63 -10.19 -14.38
C ASN A 223 11.54 -11.23 -14.09
N ALA A 224 11.17 -11.39 -12.82
CA ALA A 224 10.07 -12.27 -12.45
C ALA A 224 8.72 -11.78 -12.99
N ALA A 225 8.48 -10.47 -13.01
CA ALA A 225 7.27 -9.88 -13.60
C ALA A 225 7.18 -10.17 -15.11
N ILE A 226 8.27 -9.99 -15.85
CA ILE A 226 8.36 -10.29 -17.29
C ILE A 226 8.10 -11.78 -17.55
N SER A 227 8.71 -12.65 -16.76
CA SER A 227 8.52 -14.11 -16.84
C SER A 227 7.07 -14.50 -16.50
N CYS A 228 6.46 -13.86 -15.51
CA CYS A 228 5.06 -14.07 -15.11
C CYS A 228 4.10 -13.73 -16.26
N ILE A 229 4.25 -12.55 -16.89
CA ILE A 229 3.43 -12.13 -18.04
C ILE A 229 3.49 -13.16 -19.16
N ALA A 230 4.68 -13.66 -19.49
CA ALA A 230 4.89 -14.62 -20.56
C ALA A 230 4.30 -15.99 -20.25
N ASN A 231 4.61 -16.54 -19.07
CA ASN A 231 4.27 -17.93 -18.73
C ASN A 231 2.76 -18.13 -18.46
N PHE A 232 2.10 -17.13 -17.87
CA PHE A 232 0.66 -17.21 -17.59
C PHE A 232 -0.20 -16.59 -18.66
N SER A 233 0.39 -16.07 -19.74
CA SER A 233 -0.33 -15.41 -20.84
C SER A 233 -1.30 -14.34 -20.31
N LEU A 234 -0.82 -13.50 -19.38
CA LEU A 234 -1.66 -12.51 -18.72
C LEU A 234 -2.33 -11.57 -19.74
N GLY A 235 -3.63 -11.34 -19.56
CA GLY A 235 -4.47 -10.48 -20.39
C GLY A 235 -4.78 -11.02 -21.77
N LYS A 236 -4.54 -12.31 -22.07
CA LYS A 236 -4.82 -12.89 -23.40
C LYS A 236 -6.26 -13.37 -23.58
N ASP A 237 -6.95 -13.70 -22.51
CA ASP A 237 -8.39 -14.02 -22.54
C ASP A 237 -9.26 -12.76 -22.38
N ASP A 238 -10.58 -12.95 -22.26
CA ASP A 238 -11.53 -11.83 -22.15
C ASP A 238 -11.70 -11.30 -20.73
N ASP A 239 -11.23 -12.03 -19.71
CA ASP A 239 -11.24 -11.56 -18.34
C ASP A 239 -10.03 -10.64 -18.08
N SER A 240 -10.17 -9.72 -17.14
CA SER A 240 -9.05 -8.86 -16.74
C SER A 240 -8.14 -9.61 -15.76
N ASP A 241 -6.84 -9.45 -15.93
CA ASP A 241 -5.81 -9.96 -15.02
C ASP A 241 -5.14 -8.80 -14.30
N ILE A 242 -4.64 -9.03 -13.08
CA ILE A 242 -3.86 -8.04 -12.30
C ILE A 242 -2.48 -8.60 -12.01
N LEU A 243 -1.45 -7.81 -12.27
CA LEU A 243 -0.08 -8.03 -11.82
C LEU A 243 0.32 -6.91 -10.87
N ALA A 244 0.48 -7.22 -9.61
CA ALA A 244 0.89 -6.29 -8.57
C ALA A 244 2.40 -6.37 -8.35
N LEU A 245 3.09 -5.24 -8.43
CA LEU A 245 4.53 -5.14 -8.29
C LEU A 245 4.89 -4.11 -7.23
N THR A 246 5.83 -4.44 -6.35
CA THR A 246 6.37 -3.49 -5.39
C THR A 246 7.88 -3.36 -5.56
N PHE A 247 8.33 -2.13 -5.70
CA PHE A 247 9.72 -1.73 -5.83
C PHE A 247 10.12 -0.78 -4.70
N ASP A 248 11.43 -0.62 -4.53
CA ASP A 248 12.00 0.35 -3.59
C ASP A 248 12.89 1.36 -4.34
N VAL A 249 12.96 2.59 -3.84
CA VAL A 249 13.97 3.58 -4.27
C VAL A 249 14.57 4.24 -3.02
N SER A 250 15.75 4.82 -3.17
CA SER A 250 16.32 5.80 -2.24
C SER A 250 16.29 7.19 -2.88
N ASP A 251 16.64 8.25 -2.13
CA ASP A 251 16.77 9.59 -2.71
C ASP A 251 18.08 9.76 -3.50
N GLU A 252 18.39 8.78 -4.35
CA GLU A 252 19.58 8.72 -5.20
C GLU A 252 19.19 8.50 -6.65
N LEU A 253 19.81 9.26 -7.56
CA LEU A 253 19.56 9.18 -9.00
C LEU A 253 19.69 7.76 -9.56
N GLU A 254 20.67 6.98 -9.13
CA GLU A 254 20.96 5.66 -9.69
C GLU A 254 19.85 4.65 -9.40
N THR A 255 19.18 4.74 -8.24
CA THR A 255 18.04 3.86 -7.95
C THR A 255 16.84 4.17 -8.84
N TYR A 256 16.60 5.44 -9.14
CA TYR A 256 15.54 5.86 -10.07
C TYR A 256 15.87 5.48 -11.52
N LYS A 257 17.11 5.64 -11.98
CA LYS A 257 17.55 5.23 -13.33
C LYS A 257 17.45 3.73 -13.53
N GLY A 258 17.85 2.95 -12.53
CA GLY A 258 17.71 1.48 -12.55
C GLY A 258 16.26 1.07 -12.69
N LEU A 259 15.39 1.64 -11.84
CA LEU A 259 13.96 1.35 -11.86
C LEU A 259 13.28 1.82 -13.16
N ASP A 260 13.67 2.97 -13.72
CA ASP A 260 13.16 3.47 -15.00
C ASP A 260 13.37 2.46 -16.13
N LYS A 261 14.58 1.87 -16.21
CA LYS A 261 14.89 0.79 -17.17
C LYS A 261 14.03 -0.45 -16.94
N ASP A 262 13.83 -0.84 -15.69
CA ASP A 262 13.02 -2.00 -15.34
C ASP A 262 11.56 -1.78 -15.68
N ILE A 263 10.99 -0.62 -15.39
CA ILE A 263 9.62 -0.23 -15.79
C ILE A 263 9.50 -0.24 -17.32
N SER A 264 10.48 0.30 -18.06
CA SER A 264 10.50 0.29 -19.52
C SER A 264 10.41 -1.15 -20.07
N ARG A 265 11.17 -2.09 -19.50
CA ARG A 265 11.16 -3.50 -19.90
C ARG A 265 9.82 -4.19 -19.63
N ILE A 266 9.23 -3.95 -18.45
CA ILE A 266 7.93 -4.50 -18.05
C ILE A 266 6.82 -3.95 -18.96
N VAL A 267 6.75 -2.63 -19.15
CA VAL A 267 5.76 -1.99 -20.00
C VAL A 267 5.87 -2.46 -21.44
N LYS A 268 7.08 -2.59 -22.00
CA LYS A 268 7.34 -3.14 -23.33
C LYS A 268 6.82 -4.57 -23.46
N MET A 269 7.12 -5.43 -22.49
CA MET A 269 6.65 -6.83 -22.47
C MET A 269 5.12 -6.90 -22.44
N ALA A 270 4.49 -6.14 -21.54
CA ALA A 270 3.04 -6.12 -21.40
C ALA A 270 2.35 -5.55 -22.66
N THR A 271 2.89 -4.47 -23.23
CA THR A 271 2.36 -3.89 -24.49
C THR A 271 2.44 -4.90 -25.65
N ASN A 272 3.53 -5.66 -25.74
CA ASN A 272 3.67 -6.72 -26.75
C ASN A 272 2.69 -7.87 -26.53
N ALA A 273 2.33 -8.16 -25.27
CA ALA A 273 1.42 -9.26 -24.93
C ALA A 273 -0.04 -8.94 -25.23
N VAL A 274 -0.53 -7.73 -24.90
CA VAL A 274 -1.96 -7.39 -24.94
C VAL A 274 -2.32 -6.17 -25.79
N GLY A 275 -1.33 -5.38 -26.21
CA GLY A 275 -1.54 -4.07 -26.87
C GLY A 275 -1.80 -2.95 -25.86
N GLU A 276 -1.44 -1.72 -26.22
CA GLU A 276 -1.56 -0.54 -25.33
C GLU A 276 -3.01 -0.24 -24.94
N GLU A 277 -3.96 -0.46 -25.85
CA GLU A 277 -5.38 -0.20 -25.60
C GLU A 277 -6.02 -1.12 -24.56
N LYS A 278 -5.41 -2.28 -24.31
CA LYS A 278 -5.88 -3.28 -23.35
C LYS A 278 -4.99 -3.38 -22.09
N LEU A 279 -3.96 -2.55 -22.01
CA LEU A 279 -3.05 -2.47 -20.88
C LEU A 279 -3.34 -1.23 -20.05
N LEU A 280 -3.53 -1.39 -18.75
CA LEU A 280 -3.60 -0.30 -17.79
C LEU A 280 -2.42 -0.40 -16.83
N VAL A 281 -1.60 0.63 -16.75
CA VAL A 281 -0.49 0.73 -15.78
C VAL A 281 -0.81 1.83 -14.80
N ILE A 282 -0.78 1.49 -13.50
CA ILE A 282 -0.92 2.47 -12.42
C ILE A 282 0.35 2.42 -11.59
N THR A 283 1.03 3.56 -11.50
CA THR A 283 2.27 3.69 -10.71
C THR A 283 2.07 4.72 -9.60
N THR A 284 2.49 4.38 -8.37
CA THR A 284 2.31 5.26 -7.20
C THR A 284 3.40 5.08 -6.16
N GLY A 285 3.57 6.06 -5.29
CA GLY A 285 4.37 5.94 -4.07
C GLY A 285 3.56 5.43 -2.88
N THR A 286 4.22 5.29 -1.74
CA THR A 286 3.62 4.83 -0.47
C THR A 286 3.45 5.94 0.56
N GLY A 287 3.89 7.16 0.27
CA GLY A 287 3.86 8.27 1.24
C GLY A 287 4.91 8.17 2.35
N LEU A 288 5.80 7.19 2.27
CA LEU A 288 6.95 7.11 3.15
C LEU A 288 7.96 8.20 2.80
N PHE A 289 8.47 8.85 3.84
CA PHE A 289 9.60 9.76 3.68
C PHE A 289 10.87 8.94 3.41
N PRO A 290 11.66 9.29 2.39
CA PRO A 290 12.96 8.67 2.21
C PRO A 290 13.86 9.05 3.40
N PRO A 291 14.86 8.21 3.73
CA PRO A 291 15.86 8.58 4.72
C PRO A 291 16.51 9.91 4.34
N GLN A 292 16.50 10.85 5.28
CA GLN A 292 17.11 12.16 5.09
C GLN A 292 18.31 12.30 6.01
N ASP A 293 19.45 12.66 5.44
CA ASP A 293 20.66 13.00 6.19
C ASP A 293 20.66 14.50 6.53
N ILE A 294 19.78 14.87 7.47
CA ILE A 294 19.64 16.25 7.93
C ILE A 294 20.61 16.47 9.10
N ASP A 295 21.51 17.42 8.92
CA ASP A 295 22.35 17.94 10.02
C ASP A 295 21.54 18.87 10.92
N TYR A 296 20.74 18.26 11.82
CA TYR A 296 19.91 18.98 12.76
C TYR A 296 20.72 19.91 13.68
N ALA A 297 21.96 19.51 14.03
CA ALA A 297 22.84 20.31 14.90
C ALA A 297 23.22 21.63 14.21
N ARG A 298 23.59 21.58 12.92
CA ARG A 298 23.90 22.77 12.12
C ARG A 298 22.69 23.69 11.99
N LEU A 299 21.50 23.10 11.84
CA LEU A 299 20.25 23.86 11.71
C LEU A 299 19.71 24.34 13.09
N ARG A 300 20.38 24.00 14.20
CA ARG A 300 19.94 24.32 15.57
C ARG A 300 18.54 23.80 15.87
N ILE A 301 18.14 22.70 15.26
CA ILE A 301 16.87 22.02 15.52
C ILE A 301 17.11 21.02 16.68
N PRO A 302 16.32 21.06 17.75
CA PRO A 302 16.37 20.04 18.79
C PRO A 302 16.18 18.65 18.19
N HIS A 303 17.08 17.73 18.51
CA HIS A 303 17.04 16.38 17.97
C HIS A 303 17.54 15.37 19.01
N GLY A 304 17.17 14.12 18.82
CA GLY A 304 17.58 13.07 19.74
C GLY A 304 16.94 11.71 19.47
N THR A 305 17.12 10.85 20.46
CA THR A 305 16.57 9.50 20.42
C THR A 305 15.67 9.29 21.64
N TYR A 306 14.43 8.85 21.36
CA TYR A 306 13.50 8.39 22.36
C TYR A 306 13.54 6.86 22.46
N TYR A 307 13.94 6.33 23.62
CA TYR A 307 14.05 4.89 23.83
C TYR A 307 12.75 4.36 24.42
N ILE A 308 11.88 3.81 23.59
CA ILE A 308 10.52 3.42 23.98
C ILE A 308 10.52 2.32 25.05
N ASN A 309 11.43 1.35 24.97
CA ASN A 309 11.53 0.28 25.95
C ASN A 309 11.99 0.78 27.34
N ARG A 310 12.84 1.82 27.39
CA ARG A 310 13.20 2.47 28.67
C ARG A 310 12.01 3.22 29.25
N SER A 311 11.30 3.99 28.45
CA SER A 311 10.11 4.72 28.87
C SER A 311 8.99 3.77 29.32
N ALA A 312 8.81 2.63 28.65
CA ALA A 312 7.88 1.59 29.08
C ALA A 312 8.26 1.03 30.47
N LYS A 313 9.56 0.78 30.74
CA LYS A 313 10.01 0.33 32.05
C LYS A 313 9.80 1.38 33.15
N LEU A 314 10.02 2.67 32.83
CA LEU A 314 9.75 3.76 33.79
C LEU A 314 8.24 3.92 34.04
N LEU A 315 7.41 3.80 33.01
CA LEU A 315 5.97 3.79 33.16
C LEU A 315 5.49 2.60 34.00
N GLU A 316 6.08 1.42 33.82
CA GLU A 316 5.81 0.25 34.68
C GLU A 316 6.08 0.54 36.16
N LEU A 317 7.20 1.18 36.48
CA LEU A 317 7.52 1.59 37.87
C LEU A 317 6.53 2.62 38.43
N TYR A 318 6.13 3.59 37.59
CA TYR A 318 5.14 4.59 37.98
C TYR A 318 3.77 3.97 38.28
N LEU A 319 3.29 3.05 37.41
CA LEU A 319 2.03 2.35 37.64
C LEU A 319 2.08 1.42 38.85
N ASN A 320 3.24 0.80 39.11
CA ASN A 320 3.46 0.02 40.36
C ASN A 320 3.37 0.89 41.61
N ALA A 321 3.86 2.13 41.55
CA ALA A 321 3.75 3.06 42.67
C ALA A 321 2.30 3.51 42.93
N LEU A 322 1.51 3.67 41.88
CA LEU A 322 0.11 4.08 41.97
C LEU A 322 -0.83 2.95 42.40
N TYR A 323 -0.68 1.78 41.81
CA TYR A 323 -1.65 0.70 41.91
C TYR A 323 -1.13 -0.56 42.62
N GLY A 324 0.08 -0.48 43.18
CA GLY A 324 0.73 -1.59 43.82
C GLY A 324 1.37 -2.57 42.85
N LYS A 325 2.19 -3.49 43.35
CA LYS A 325 3.02 -4.41 42.56
C LYS A 325 2.18 -5.20 41.50
N GLY A 326 2.59 -5.12 40.23
CA GLY A 326 1.97 -5.83 39.11
C GLY A 326 2.74 -5.65 37.81
N LYS A 327 2.41 -6.41 36.78
CA LYS A 327 2.94 -6.24 35.42
C LYS A 327 1.89 -5.51 34.57
N TYR A 328 2.01 -4.18 34.50
CA TYR A 328 1.03 -3.31 33.82
C TYR A 328 1.30 -3.12 32.34
N ILE A 329 2.51 -3.47 31.84
CA ILE A 329 2.90 -3.31 30.45
C ILE A 329 3.17 -4.69 29.85
N GLU A 330 2.50 -5.01 28.74
CA GLU A 330 2.71 -6.23 27.97
C GLU A 330 3.92 -6.12 27.05
N GLY A 331 4.10 -4.94 26.40
CA GLY A 331 5.22 -4.69 25.52
C GLY A 331 5.15 -3.34 24.83
N CYS A 332 6.13 -3.09 23.96
CA CYS A 332 6.16 -1.92 23.08
C CYS A 332 6.67 -2.31 21.69
N VAL A 333 6.02 -1.81 20.66
CA VAL A 333 6.36 -2.06 19.25
C VAL A 333 6.19 -0.75 18.47
N ASN A 334 7.13 -0.43 17.59
CA ASN A 334 7.16 0.82 16.84
C ASN A 334 7.09 2.05 17.76
N ASN A 335 6.01 2.81 17.68
CA ASN A 335 5.72 3.97 18.52
C ASN A 335 4.59 3.72 19.54
N GLN A 336 4.30 2.45 19.84
CA GLN A 336 3.13 2.06 20.62
C GLN A 336 3.53 1.28 21.89
N ILE A 337 2.79 1.52 22.99
CA ILE A 337 2.89 0.76 24.23
C ILE A 337 1.58 0.02 24.46
N TYR A 338 1.67 -1.26 24.81
CA TYR A 338 0.56 -2.17 25.09
C TYR A 338 0.43 -2.35 26.58
N LEU A 339 -0.72 -1.95 27.14
CA LEU A 339 -1.02 -2.09 28.57
C LEU A 339 -1.67 -3.45 28.85
N ASN A 340 -1.39 -3.99 30.03
CA ASN A 340 -2.03 -5.20 30.52
C ASN A 340 -3.41 -4.87 31.10
N THR A 341 -4.43 -5.00 30.27
CA THR A 341 -5.83 -4.73 30.66
C THR A 341 -6.38 -5.81 31.58
N GLU A 342 -5.82 -7.02 31.59
CA GLU A 342 -6.25 -8.12 32.47
C GLU A 342 -5.92 -7.80 33.93
N ILE A 343 -4.68 -7.37 34.23
CA ILE A 343 -4.30 -6.98 35.60
C ILE A 343 -5.10 -5.77 36.10
N ALA A 344 -5.43 -4.83 35.22
CA ALA A 344 -6.29 -3.72 35.58
C ALA A 344 -7.68 -4.21 36.01
N GLY A 345 -8.27 -5.14 35.26
CA GLY A 345 -9.54 -5.79 35.64
C GLY A 345 -9.47 -6.55 36.96
N GLN A 346 -8.43 -7.37 37.16
CA GLN A 346 -8.22 -8.12 38.41
C GLN A 346 -8.11 -7.21 39.63
N LYS A 347 -7.43 -6.06 39.49
CA LYS A 347 -7.26 -5.06 40.56
C LYS A 347 -8.38 -4.03 40.66
N LYS A 348 -9.41 -4.11 39.78
CA LYS A 348 -10.52 -3.15 39.69
C LYS A 348 -10.04 -1.72 39.44
N ILE A 349 -8.96 -1.56 38.64
CA ILE A 349 -8.45 -0.27 38.21
C ILE A 349 -9.28 0.23 37.05
N ASP A 350 -9.69 1.49 37.09
CA ASP A 350 -10.33 2.15 35.97
C ASP A 350 -9.33 2.30 34.81
N ILE A 351 -9.66 1.67 33.68
CA ILE A 351 -8.81 1.67 32.49
C ILE A 351 -8.65 3.09 31.92
N ASP A 352 -9.68 3.92 31.95
CA ASP A 352 -9.63 5.28 31.43
C ASP A 352 -8.72 6.15 32.32
N GLU A 353 -8.74 5.93 33.64
CA GLU A 353 -7.81 6.57 34.56
C GLU A 353 -6.37 6.11 34.33
N MET A 354 -6.13 4.80 34.18
CA MET A 354 -4.80 4.26 33.94
C MET A 354 -4.22 4.78 32.61
N LEU A 355 -5.02 4.85 31.54
CA LEU A 355 -4.62 5.43 30.26
C LEU A 355 -4.26 6.92 30.40
N SER A 356 -5.08 7.71 31.11
CA SER A 356 -4.85 9.13 31.33
C SER A 356 -3.58 9.40 32.15
N LYS A 357 -3.33 8.64 33.22
CA LYS A 357 -2.11 8.73 34.02
C LYS A 357 -0.87 8.35 33.21
N SER A 358 -0.97 7.28 32.42
CA SER A 358 0.12 6.83 31.53
C SER A 358 0.43 7.88 30.44
N GLN A 359 -0.59 8.46 29.83
CA GLN A 359 -0.45 9.55 28.86
C GLN A 359 0.27 10.75 29.49
N SER A 360 -0.20 11.22 30.64
CA SER A 360 0.41 12.36 31.32
C SER A 360 1.88 12.11 31.69
N PHE A 361 2.20 10.91 32.17
CA PHE A 361 3.57 10.51 32.50
C PHE A 361 4.50 10.54 31.27
N LEU A 362 4.06 10.00 30.14
CA LEU A 362 4.87 9.93 28.91
C LEU A 362 5.04 11.28 28.24
N LEU A 363 4.07 12.20 28.38
CA LEU A 363 4.16 13.56 27.84
C LEU A 363 5.29 14.39 28.46
N GLU A 364 5.72 14.07 29.69
CA GLU A 364 6.86 14.73 30.36
C GLU A 364 8.22 14.26 29.82
N SER A 365 8.24 13.26 28.94
CA SER A 365 9.48 12.72 28.39
C SER A 365 10.06 13.62 27.31
N SER A 366 11.37 13.85 27.35
CA SER A 366 12.07 14.63 26.32
C SER A 366 11.86 14.03 24.92
N GLY A 367 11.56 14.89 23.94
CA GLY A 367 11.36 14.51 22.55
C GLY A 367 9.98 13.97 22.21
N VAL A 368 9.10 13.80 23.20
CA VAL A 368 7.69 13.50 22.95
C VAL A 368 6.93 14.77 22.60
N SER A 369 6.19 14.74 21.51
CA SER A 369 5.30 15.83 21.09
C SER A 369 3.88 15.60 21.59
N ASN A 370 3.38 14.38 21.40
CA ASN A 370 2.04 13.97 21.82
C ASN A 370 2.01 12.49 22.19
N VAL A 371 1.07 12.13 23.04
CA VAL A 371 0.71 10.74 23.33
C VAL A 371 -0.80 10.63 23.20
N TYR A 372 -1.28 9.70 22.40
CA TYR A 372 -2.70 9.46 22.23
C TYR A 372 -3.10 8.13 22.85
N THR A 373 -4.18 8.12 23.61
CA THR A 373 -4.76 6.89 24.14
C THR A 373 -5.66 6.23 23.11
N ARG A 374 -5.81 4.91 23.18
CA ARG A 374 -6.76 4.18 22.32
C ARG A 374 -8.17 4.75 22.39
N ASN A 375 -8.61 5.19 23.57
CA ASN A 375 -9.96 5.73 23.76
C ASN A 375 -10.15 7.06 23.05
N GLN A 376 -9.13 7.92 23.05
CA GLN A 376 -9.14 9.16 22.26
C GLN A 376 -9.24 8.82 20.76
N LEU A 377 -8.42 7.92 20.25
CA LEU A 377 -8.40 7.54 18.82
C LEU A 377 -9.68 6.83 18.38
N MET A 378 -10.40 6.17 19.28
CA MET A 378 -11.68 5.54 18.98
C MET A 378 -12.87 6.51 19.05
N LYS A 379 -12.88 7.46 19.99
CA LYS A 379 -14.06 8.29 20.32
C LYS A 379 -14.00 9.69 19.73
N GLU A 380 -12.82 10.29 19.61
CA GLU A 380 -12.68 11.68 19.16
C GLU A 380 -12.78 11.81 17.64
N THR A 381 -13.55 12.79 17.18
CA THR A 381 -13.81 13.03 15.75
C THR A 381 -13.23 14.35 15.25
N SER A 382 -12.26 14.94 15.98
CA SER A 382 -11.66 16.20 15.56
C SER A 382 -10.81 16.03 14.29
N ASP A 383 -10.85 17.01 13.40
CA ASP A 383 -10.07 17.02 12.16
C ASP A 383 -8.54 16.94 12.44
N MET A 384 -8.11 17.48 13.60
CA MET A 384 -6.71 17.47 14.01
C MET A 384 -6.19 16.06 14.30
N LEU A 385 -7.06 15.13 14.71
CA LEU A 385 -6.73 13.74 14.98
C LEU A 385 -7.05 12.79 13.80
N ALA A 386 -7.72 13.29 12.78
CA ALA A 386 -8.26 12.47 11.69
C ALA A 386 -7.20 11.55 11.05
N ALA A 387 -6.02 12.07 10.75
CA ALA A 387 -4.93 11.28 10.14
C ALA A 387 -4.39 10.21 11.09
N ILE A 388 -4.17 10.55 12.37
CA ILE A 388 -3.64 9.62 13.38
C ILE A 388 -4.70 8.56 13.72
N ARG A 389 -5.96 8.95 13.84
CA ARG A 389 -7.07 8.03 14.04
C ARG A 389 -7.18 7.04 12.88
N SER A 390 -7.02 7.52 11.65
CA SER A 390 -7.08 6.68 10.46
C SER A 390 -5.93 5.67 10.35
N SER A 391 -4.79 5.90 11.04
CA SER A 391 -3.69 4.93 11.15
C SER A 391 -3.87 3.93 12.30
N PHE A 392 -4.86 4.11 13.17
CA PHE A 392 -5.10 3.27 14.34
C PHE A 392 -6.10 2.16 14.04
N ASN A 393 -5.85 0.96 14.57
CA ASN A 393 -6.83 -0.14 14.57
C ASN A 393 -6.94 -0.74 15.97
N SER A 394 -8.16 -0.92 16.46
CA SER A 394 -8.41 -1.39 17.83
C SER A 394 -7.92 -2.80 18.15
N ASN A 395 -7.72 -3.65 17.13
CA ASN A 395 -7.29 -5.03 17.31
C ASN A 395 -5.76 -5.18 17.31
N THR A 396 -5.08 -4.36 16.53
CA THR A 396 -3.64 -4.51 16.27
C THR A 396 -2.79 -3.41 16.90
N SER A 397 -3.35 -2.23 17.14
CA SER A 397 -2.63 -1.11 17.74
C SER A 397 -2.51 -1.22 19.26
N GLY A 398 -1.46 -0.59 19.80
CA GLY A 398 -1.25 -0.44 21.23
C GLY A 398 -2.24 0.51 21.91
N ASP A 399 -2.21 0.56 23.24
CA ASP A 399 -3.10 1.40 24.04
C ASP A 399 -2.65 2.86 24.10
N LEU A 400 -1.36 3.09 23.91
CA LEU A 400 -0.73 4.42 23.89
C LEU A 400 0.08 4.55 22.61
N THR A 401 -0.20 5.59 21.82
CA THR A 401 0.53 5.92 20.59
C THR A 401 1.35 7.19 20.82
N ILE A 402 2.66 7.08 20.66
CA ILE A 402 3.62 8.15 20.94
C ILE A 402 4.01 8.84 19.63
N ILE A 403 3.92 10.16 19.60
CA ILE A 403 4.40 11.00 18.51
C ILE A 403 5.60 11.82 19.03
N THR A 404 6.72 11.72 18.35
CA THR A 404 7.93 12.49 18.70
C THR A 404 7.94 13.85 18.02
N GLN A 405 8.75 14.75 18.58
CA GLN A 405 9.06 16.03 17.95
C GLN A 405 9.85 15.83 16.64
N PRO A 406 9.78 16.78 15.69
CA PRO A 406 10.65 16.77 14.52
C PRO A 406 12.13 16.65 14.93
N GLY A 407 12.91 15.85 14.21
CA GLY A 407 14.30 15.58 14.54
C GLY A 407 14.52 14.47 15.57
N TRP A 408 13.45 13.95 16.18
CA TRP A 408 13.54 12.83 17.13
C TRP A 408 13.13 11.53 16.47
N LYS A 409 13.84 10.45 16.81
CA LYS A 409 13.54 9.08 16.41
C LYS A 409 13.23 8.21 17.60
N ILE A 410 12.39 7.22 17.43
CA ILE A 410 12.11 6.19 18.44
C ILE A 410 13.01 5.00 18.16
N ILE A 411 13.68 4.50 19.18
CA ILE A 411 14.44 3.24 19.13
C ILE A 411 13.89 2.28 20.18
N ASN A 412 13.64 1.06 19.75
CA ASN A 412 13.48 -0.07 20.64
C ASN A 412 14.82 -0.82 20.69
N GLU A 413 15.53 -0.76 21.81
CA GLU A 413 16.87 -1.34 21.95
C GLU A 413 16.84 -2.88 21.95
N GLU A 414 15.72 -3.50 22.31
CA GLU A 414 15.56 -4.96 22.37
C GLU A 414 15.42 -5.55 20.96
N THR A 415 14.64 -4.89 20.10
CA THR A 415 14.44 -5.30 18.71
C THR A 415 15.38 -4.62 17.71
N ARG A 416 16.12 -3.59 18.14
CA ARG A 416 16.94 -2.68 17.31
C ARG A 416 16.16 -1.95 16.23
N GLN A 417 14.86 -1.84 16.41
CA GLN A 417 13.97 -1.17 15.47
C GLN A 417 14.02 0.35 15.65
N GLU A 418 14.17 1.07 14.55
CA GLU A 418 14.03 2.53 14.48
C GLU A 418 12.68 2.89 13.87
N THR A 419 11.97 3.81 14.48
CA THR A 419 10.68 4.34 14.00
C THR A 419 10.71 5.86 14.02
N ARG A 420 10.18 6.48 12.97
CA ARG A 420 9.96 7.93 12.88
C ARG A 420 8.48 8.20 12.78
N THR A 421 7.97 9.08 13.62
CA THR A 421 6.54 9.39 13.70
C THR A 421 6.25 10.73 13.04
N HIS A 422 6.13 10.76 11.72
CA HIS A 422 5.65 11.93 11.01
C HIS A 422 4.12 11.99 11.09
N THR A 423 3.58 13.18 11.36
CA THR A 423 2.13 13.42 11.40
C THR A 423 1.53 13.67 10.02
N ALA A 424 2.35 13.65 8.98
CA ALA A 424 1.94 13.75 7.58
C ALA A 424 2.67 12.70 6.75
N SER A 425 2.10 12.28 5.63
CA SER A 425 2.77 11.47 4.63
C SER A 425 3.52 12.34 3.62
N ALA A 426 4.58 11.81 3.01
CA ALA A 426 5.22 12.47 1.88
C ALA A 426 4.25 12.57 0.70
N THR A 427 4.37 13.65 -0.10
CA THR A 427 3.65 13.73 -1.37
C THR A 427 4.33 12.86 -2.42
N PHE A 428 3.52 12.14 -3.19
CA PHE A 428 3.99 11.26 -4.26
C PHE A 428 3.07 11.33 -5.47
N PRO A 429 3.53 10.91 -6.66
CA PRO A 429 2.70 10.90 -7.85
C PRO A 429 1.79 9.68 -7.89
N ILE A 430 0.60 9.83 -8.51
CA ILE A 430 -0.17 8.72 -9.06
C ILE A 430 -0.20 8.90 -10.57
N ILE A 431 0.33 7.93 -11.30
CA ILE A 431 0.43 7.94 -12.75
C ILE A 431 -0.46 6.82 -13.29
N ILE A 432 -1.41 7.16 -14.16
CA ILE A 432 -2.33 6.22 -14.80
C ILE A 432 -2.09 6.29 -16.30
N TRP A 433 -1.70 5.18 -16.92
CA TRP A 433 -1.34 5.12 -18.32
C TRP A 433 -1.98 3.92 -19.03
N GLY A 434 -2.38 4.09 -20.30
CA GLY A 434 -2.97 3.04 -21.13
C GLY A 434 -4.49 2.95 -21.06
N ALA A 435 -5.09 1.95 -21.69
CA ALA A 435 -6.53 1.64 -21.72
C ALA A 435 -7.44 2.87 -21.95
N GLY A 436 -7.08 3.72 -22.92
CA GLY A 436 -7.85 4.92 -23.26
C GLY A 436 -7.76 6.06 -22.25
N THR A 437 -6.81 6.01 -21.33
CA THR A 437 -6.52 7.13 -20.41
C THR A 437 -6.06 8.35 -21.20
N LYS A 438 -6.70 9.49 -20.98
CA LYS A 438 -6.29 10.75 -21.63
C LYS A 438 -5.11 11.35 -20.85
N PRO A 439 -4.03 11.75 -21.54
CA PRO A 439 -2.91 12.42 -20.92
C PRO A 439 -3.36 13.70 -20.19
N GLY A 440 -2.70 14.00 -19.09
CA GLY A 440 -2.94 15.22 -18.33
C GLY A 440 -2.18 15.26 -17.01
N ARG A 441 -1.74 16.43 -16.60
CA ARG A 441 -1.09 16.69 -15.31
C ARG A 441 -2.05 17.46 -14.41
N LEU A 442 -2.30 16.95 -13.22
CA LEU A 442 -3.23 17.49 -12.24
C LEU A 442 -2.51 17.75 -10.92
N GLU A 443 -2.61 18.97 -10.43
CA GLU A 443 -2.04 19.39 -9.14
C GLU A 443 -3.06 19.32 -8.00
N SER A 444 -4.27 18.83 -8.29
CA SER A 444 -5.28 18.64 -7.25
C SER A 444 -4.85 17.56 -6.27
N HIS A 445 -4.97 17.86 -4.96
CA HIS A 445 -4.70 16.90 -3.91
C HIS A 445 -5.65 15.71 -4.01
N VAL A 446 -5.08 14.51 -3.97
CA VAL A 446 -5.80 13.23 -3.98
C VAL A 446 -5.19 12.28 -2.96
N THR A 447 -5.90 11.23 -2.57
CA THR A 447 -5.36 10.21 -1.69
C THR A 447 -5.16 8.88 -2.44
N ALA A 448 -4.19 8.09 -2.00
CA ALA A 448 -3.83 6.82 -2.65
C ALA A 448 -4.93 5.76 -2.54
N GLU A 449 -5.79 5.85 -1.54
CA GLU A 449 -6.95 4.97 -1.36
C GLU A 449 -7.91 5.02 -2.56
N ARG A 450 -7.82 6.07 -3.39
CA ARG A 450 -8.59 6.19 -4.64
C ARG A 450 -8.11 5.27 -5.75
N ILE A 451 -6.95 4.62 -5.61
CA ILE A 451 -6.39 3.71 -6.62
C ILE A 451 -7.25 2.45 -6.76
N SER A 452 -7.60 1.80 -5.65
CA SER A 452 -8.43 0.59 -5.67
C SER A 452 -9.75 0.78 -6.41
N PRO A 453 -10.60 1.78 -6.10
CA PRO A 453 -11.84 2.01 -6.86
C PRO A 453 -11.58 2.48 -8.30
N THR A 454 -10.41 3.05 -8.61
CA THR A 454 -10.02 3.40 -9.98
C THR A 454 -9.77 2.13 -10.81
N ILE A 455 -9.03 1.16 -10.26
CA ILE A 455 -8.84 -0.15 -10.89
C ILE A 455 -10.19 -0.84 -11.07
N SER A 456 -11.00 -0.91 -10.00
CA SER A 456 -12.31 -1.54 -10.02
C SER A 456 -13.22 -0.96 -11.11
N LYS A 457 -13.26 0.36 -11.24
CA LYS A 457 -14.02 1.05 -12.30
C LYS A 457 -13.49 0.73 -13.68
N ALA A 458 -12.16 0.74 -13.87
CA ALA A 458 -11.54 0.47 -15.17
C ALA A 458 -11.86 -0.95 -15.67
N ILE A 459 -11.78 -1.97 -14.80
CA ILE A 459 -12.09 -3.36 -15.16
C ILE A 459 -13.57 -3.74 -14.97
N ARG A 460 -14.42 -2.76 -14.57
CA ARG A 460 -15.89 -2.89 -14.44
C ARG A 460 -16.32 -3.93 -13.40
N ILE A 461 -15.68 -3.92 -12.26
CA ILE A 461 -16.06 -4.69 -11.08
C ILE A 461 -16.48 -3.75 -9.94
N ARG A 462 -17.06 -4.27 -8.87
CA ARG A 462 -17.34 -3.46 -7.69
C ARG A 462 -16.04 -3.06 -6.99
N ALA A 463 -16.06 -1.95 -6.27
CA ALA A 463 -15.00 -1.58 -5.36
C ALA A 463 -15.00 -2.48 -4.10
N PRO A 464 -13.85 -2.61 -3.40
CA PRO A 464 -13.80 -3.35 -2.13
C PRO A 464 -14.85 -2.89 -1.12
N ASN A 465 -15.27 -3.80 -0.23
CA ASN A 465 -16.44 -3.61 0.64
C ASN A 465 -16.31 -2.43 1.62
N ALA A 466 -15.10 -2.13 2.09
CA ALA A 466 -14.85 -1.00 2.99
C ALA A 466 -14.36 0.28 2.27
N CYS A 467 -14.32 0.26 0.94
CA CYS A 467 -13.85 1.39 0.14
C CYS A 467 -14.93 2.48 0.08
N VAL A 468 -14.60 3.66 0.62
CA VAL A 468 -15.44 4.87 0.53
C VAL A 468 -14.85 5.90 -0.42
N ALA A 469 -13.65 5.68 -0.92
CA ALA A 469 -12.96 6.58 -1.82
C ALA A 469 -13.58 6.57 -3.22
N THR A 470 -13.60 7.72 -3.88
CA THR A 470 -14.09 7.84 -5.28
C THR A 470 -12.96 7.58 -6.27
N PRO A 471 -13.22 6.96 -7.44
CA PRO A 471 -12.19 6.74 -8.43
C PRO A 471 -11.60 8.06 -8.98
N LEU A 472 -10.37 7.98 -9.50
CA LEU A 472 -9.61 9.11 -10.08
C LEU A 472 -10.02 9.42 -11.53
N MET A 473 -10.70 8.51 -12.20
CA MET A 473 -11.16 8.65 -13.58
C MET A 473 -12.51 7.95 -13.82
#